data_3f59a5489bca140aa71677afc0617e8c
#
_entry.id   3f59a5489bca140aa71677afc0617e8c
#
_cell.length_a   1.000
_cell.length_b   1.000
_cell.length_c   1.000
_cell.angle_alpha   90.00
_cell.angle_beta   90.00
_cell.angle_gamma   90.00
#
_symmetry.space_group_name_H-M   'P 1'
#
loop_
_entity.id
_entity.type
_entity.pdbx_description
1 polymer ?
#
loop_
_entity_poly.entity_id
_entity_poly.type
_entity_poly.pdbx_seq_one_letter_code
_entity_poly.pdbx_strand_id
1 'polypeptide(L)'
;MRPRNFRIAVAYRLGMNVLDEEILCLLCKQLINKFGDHATCCTKSGDLIIRHNSMRNLIEDFASNGMLSPVLEKEGILGNTTGRRPGHVTIQRWAEGKGLAIDVAVTSPLAPTYVRKEEPCEWYATTQKHGKYDASFEGTDYFFSAIIFETVGAINVEGEEVLNQLFRFAAKCLGREFTSY
;
A
#
# COMPACT_ATOMS: atom_id res chain seq x y z
N MET A 1 -19.54 4.78 -3.53
CA MET A 1 -19.45 3.37 -4.03
C MET A 1 -20.83 2.90 -4.47
N ARG A 2 -20.95 2.16 -5.59
CA ARG A 2 -22.24 1.60 -6.02
C ARG A 2 -22.70 0.51 -5.03
N PRO A 3 -24.01 0.38 -4.71
CA PRO A 3 -24.49 -0.61 -3.72
C PRO A 3 -24.05 -2.04 -4.01
N ARG A 4 -23.98 -2.44 -5.30
CA ARG A 4 -23.51 -3.76 -5.72
C ARG A 4 -22.05 -3.98 -5.34
N ASN A 5 -21.17 -3.01 -5.60
CA ASN A 5 -19.74 -3.11 -5.30
C ASN A 5 -19.51 -3.19 -3.78
N PHE A 6 -20.29 -2.45 -3.01
CA PHE A 6 -20.24 -2.52 -1.54
C PHE A 6 -20.58 -3.93 -1.03
N ARG A 7 -21.68 -4.53 -1.53
CA ARG A 7 -22.07 -5.90 -1.12
C ARG A 7 -20.99 -6.92 -1.47
N ILE A 8 -20.40 -6.84 -2.66
CA ILE A 8 -19.30 -7.72 -3.09
C ILE A 8 -18.08 -7.56 -2.17
N ALA A 9 -17.68 -6.33 -1.86
CA ALA A 9 -16.55 -6.06 -0.98
C ALA A 9 -16.77 -6.60 0.43
N VAL A 10 -17.98 -6.43 0.99
CA VAL A 10 -18.35 -6.96 2.31
C VAL A 10 -18.38 -8.49 2.29
N ALA A 11 -19.02 -9.10 1.28
CA ALA A 11 -19.08 -10.55 1.14
C ALA A 11 -17.68 -11.17 1.04
N TYR A 12 -16.81 -10.59 0.21
CA TYR A 12 -15.42 -11.01 0.09
C TYR A 12 -14.67 -10.94 1.42
N ARG A 13 -14.79 -9.81 2.14
CA ARG A 13 -14.12 -9.62 3.44
C ARG A 13 -14.63 -10.56 4.53
N LEU A 14 -15.89 -10.98 4.46
CA LEU A 14 -16.49 -11.94 5.38
C LEU A 14 -16.29 -13.41 4.96
N GLY A 15 -15.54 -13.68 3.89
CA GLY A 15 -15.33 -15.03 3.37
C GLY A 15 -16.61 -15.67 2.82
N MET A 16 -17.56 -14.86 2.37
CA MET A 16 -18.81 -15.31 1.76
C MET A 16 -18.65 -15.45 0.24
N ASN A 17 -19.51 -16.27 -0.37
CA ASN A 17 -19.53 -16.38 -1.82
C ASN A 17 -19.89 -15.03 -2.48
N VAL A 18 -19.05 -14.61 -3.44
CA VAL A 18 -19.28 -13.44 -4.29
C VAL A 18 -19.78 -13.82 -5.68
N LEU A 19 -19.64 -15.11 -6.03
CA LEU A 19 -20.13 -15.73 -7.26
C LEU A 19 -21.03 -16.91 -6.93
N ASP A 20 -22.03 -17.16 -7.76
CA ASP A 20 -22.93 -18.30 -7.63
C ASP A 20 -22.23 -19.63 -8.01
N GLU A 21 -21.35 -19.58 -8.98
CA GLU A 21 -20.56 -20.71 -9.46
C GLU A 21 -19.12 -20.33 -9.75
N GLU A 22 -18.25 -21.32 -9.89
CA GLU A 22 -16.87 -21.12 -10.32
C GLU A 22 -16.83 -20.80 -11.80
N ILE A 23 -16.03 -19.82 -12.19
CA ILE A 23 -15.92 -19.36 -13.58
C ILE A 23 -14.45 -19.28 -14.02
N LEU A 24 -14.19 -19.33 -15.31
CA LEU A 24 -12.86 -19.08 -15.83
C LEU A 24 -12.58 -17.59 -15.99
N CYS A 25 -11.42 -17.16 -15.54
CA CYS A 25 -10.94 -15.81 -15.75
C CYS A 25 -10.88 -15.50 -17.25
N LEU A 26 -11.53 -14.45 -17.67
CA LEU A 26 -11.56 -14.05 -19.09
C LEU A 26 -10.17 -13.69 -19.63
N LEU A 27 -9.26 -13.24 -18.74
CA LEU A 27 -7.93 -12.74 -19.10
C LEU A 27 -6.85 -13.82 -19.10
N CYS A 28 -6.76 -14.63 -18.04
CA CYS A 28 -5.69 -15.62 -17.89
C CYS A 28 -6.17 -17.07 -17.93
N LYS A 29 -7.49 -17.30 -18.03
CA LYS A 29 -8.13 -18.62 -18.06
C LYS A 29 -7.96 -19.49 -16.81
N GLN A 30 -7.42 -18.93 -15.73
CA GLN A 30 -7.40 -19.60 -14.44
C GLN A 30 -8.79 -19.61 -13.80
N LEU A 31 -9.04 -20.60 -12.95
CA LEU A 31 -10.30 -20.74 -12.24
C LEU A 31 -10.47 -19.59 -11.22
N ILE A 32 -11.62 -18.96 -11.24
CA ILE A 32 -12.09 -18.04 -10.19
C ILE A 32 -13.08 -18.83 -9.35
N ASN A 33 -12.71 -19.08 -8.10
CA ASN A 33 -13.58 -19.77 -7.14
C ASN A 33 -14.77 -18.88 -6.74
N LYS A 34 -15.74 -19.46 -6.05
CA LYS A 34 -16.94 -18.72 -5.58
C LYS A 34 -16.63 -17.54 -4.69
N PHE A 35 -15.49 -17.54 -4.01
CA PHE A 35 -15.03 -16.42 -3.17
C PHE A 35 -14.43 -15.28 -3.97
N GLY A 36 -14.02 -15.51 -5.23
CA GLY A 36 -13.47 -14.47 -6.09
C GLY A 36 -11.97 -14.20 -5.86
N ASP A 37 -11.25 -15.10 -5.18
CA ASP A 37 -9.85 -14.88 -4.75
C ASP A 37 -8.92 -14.51 -5.90
N HIS A 38 -9.03 -15.25 -7.02
CA HIS A 38 -8.23 -14.99 -8.21
C HIS A 38 -8.40 -13.57 -8.76
N ALA A 39 -9.60 -12.98 -8.63
CA ALA A 39 -9.87 -11.64 -9.13
C ALA A 39 -9.01 -10.57 -8.44
N THR A 40 -8.61 -10.80 -7.18
CA THR A 40 -7.77 -9.86 -6.42
C THR A 40 -6.27 -9.99 -6.71
N CYS A 41 -5.83 -11.06 -7.36
CA CYS A 41 -4.41 -11.35 -7.63
C CYS A 41 -4.09 -11.64 -9.10
N CYS A 42 -5.06 -11.51 -10.02
CA CYS A 42 -4.84 -11.73 -11.45
C CYS A 42 -3.83 -10.74 -12.03
N THR A 43 -2.68 -11.23 -12.48
CA THR A 43 -1.60 -10.39 -13.03
C THR A 43 -1.89 -9.88 -14.45
N LYS A 44 -2.95 -10.36 -15.11
CA LYS A 44 -3.31 -9.98 -16.48
C LYS A 44 -4.36 -8.86 -16.56
N SER A 45 -4.96 -8.48 -15.43
CA SER A 45 -6.07 -7.51 -15.43
C SER A 45 -5.63 -6.04 -15.47
N GLY A 46 -4.39 -5.72 -15.14
CA GLY A 46 -3.98 -4.32 -14.88
C GLY A 46 -4.54 -3.73 -13.58
N ASP A 47 -5.52 -4.37 -12.94
CA ASP A 47 -6.15 -3.88 -11.70
C ASP A 47 -5.15 -3.77 -10.54
N LEU A 48 -4.11 -4.62 -10.54
CA LEU A 48 -3.03 -4.54 -9.56
C LEU A 48 -2.33 -3.17 -9.63
N ILE A 49 -2.03 -2.70 -10.84
CA ILE A 49 -1.38 -1.40 -11.07
C ILE A 49 -2.33 -0.25 -10.67
N ILE A 50 -3.60 -0.33 -11.08
CA ILE A 50 -4.61 0.68 -10.76
C ILE A 50 -4.77 0.79 -9.23
N ARG A 51 -4.88 -0.33 -8.54
CA ARG A 51 -5.02 -0.38 -7.08
C ARG A 51 -3.79 0.17 -6.38
N HIS A 52 -2.59 -0.26 -6.80
CA HIS A 52 -1.34 0.26 -6.28
C HIS A 52 -1.25 1.79 -6.44
N ASN A 53 -1.48 2.30 -7.65
CA ASN A 53 -1.42 3.73 -7.93
C ASN A 53 -2.48 4.52 -7.13
N SER A 54 -3.68 3.93 -6.93
CA SER A 54 -4.72 4.56 -6.12
C SER A 54 -4.30 4.73 -4.67
N MET A 55 -3.67 3.71 -4.08
CA MET A 55 -3.16 3.79 -2.70
C MET A 55 -1.98 4.76 -2.58
N ARG A 56 -1.03 4.73 -3.52
CA ARG A 56 0.06 5.70 -3.60
C ARG A 56 -0.46 7.15 -3.66
N ASN A 57 -1.40 7.43 -4.56
CA ASN A 57 -1.96 8.77 -4.73
C ASN A 57 -2.75 9.22 -3.48
N LEU A 58 -3.44 8.30 -2.81
CA LEU A 58 -4.12 8.60 -1.54
C LEU A 58 -3.12 9.04 -0.45
N ILE A 59 -1.97 8.40 -0.36
CA ILE A 59 -0.90 8.79 0.58
C ILE A 59 -0.33 10.16 0.21
N GLU A 60 -0.13 10.40 -1.08
CA GLU A 60 0.32 11.70 -1.58
C GLU A 60 -0.70 12.80 -1.27
N ASP A 61 -2.00 12.55 -1.44
CA ASP A 61 -3.08 13.47 -1.09
C ASP A 61 -3.07 13.82 0.42
N PHE A 62 -2.88 12.81 1.30
CA PHE A 62 -2.79 13.06 2.75
C PHE A 62 -1.56 13.89 3.11
N ALA A 63 -0.40 13.61 2.53
CA ALA A 63 0.81 14.38 2.74
C ALA A 63 0.64 15.84 2.23
N SER A 64 0.00 16.01 1.08
CA SER A 64 -0.31 17.34 0.51
C SER A 64 -1.26 18.13 1.39
N ASN A 65 -2.33 17.50 1.90
CA ASN A 65 -3.25 18.12 2.85
C ASN A 65 -2.58 18.49 4.17
N GLY A 66 -1.53 17.75 4.55
CA GLY A 66 -0.66 18.07 5.70
C GLY A 66 0.41 19.13 5.41
N MET A 67 0.41 19.76 4.24
CA MET A 67 1.41 20.76 3.80
C MET A 67 2.85 20.23 3.79
N LEU A 68 3.04 18.92 3.56
CA LEU A 68 4.34 18.24 3.60
C LEU A 68 5.08 18.26 2.25
N SER A 69 4.48 18.84 1.19
CA SER A 69 5.05 18.94 -0.15
C SER A 69 5.61 17.60 -0.69
N PRO A 70 4.79 16.55 -0.80
CA PRO A 70 5.25 15.25 -1.29
C PRO A 70 5.68 15.32 -2.76
N VAL A 71 6.59 14.42 -3.14
CA VAL A 71 7.04 14.22 -4.52
C VAL A 71 6.87 12.75 -4.87
N LEU A 72 6.14 12.47 -5.96
CA LEU A 72 5.96 11.11 -6.46
C LEU A 72 7.20 10.66 -7.23
N GLU A 73 7.56 9.38 -7.07
CA GLU A 73 8.60 8.68 -7.83
C GLU A 73 9.93 9.47 -7.92
N LYS A 74 10.35 10.10 -6.81
CA LYS A 74 11.55 10.94 -6.78
C LYS A 74 12.80 10.12 -7.06
N GLU A 75 13.59 10.60 -8.02
CA GLU A 75 14.90 10.04 -8.35
C GLU A 75 16.02 10.66 -7.49
N GLY A 76 17.17 9.99 -7.41
CA GLY A 76 18.38 10.53 -6.78
C GLY A 76 18.40 10.55 -5.25
N ILE A 77 17.42 9.95 -4.56
CA ILE A 77 17.39 9.87 -3.09
C ILE A 77 18.58 9.09 -2.53
N LEU A 78 19.03 8.07 -3.26
CA LEU A 78 20.17 7.22 -2.89
C LEU A 78 21.50 7.66 -3.54
N GLY A 79 21.63 8.94 -3.87
CA GLY A 79 22.82 9.49 -4.54
C GLY A 79 22.86 9.15 -6.03
N ASN A 80 24.07 9.07 -6.62
CA ASN A 80 24.28 8.92 -8.06
C ASN A 80 23.89 7.56 -8.67
N THR A 81 23.13 6.73 -7.99
CA THR A 81 22.61 5.49 -8.56
C THR A 81 21.45 5.82 -9.50
N THR A 82 21.79 6.01 -10.74
CA THR A 82 20.90 6.41 -11.83
C THR A 82 19.65 5.54 -11.92
N GLY A 83 18.48 6.20 -11.97
CA GLY A 83 17.20 5.58 -12.33
C GLY A 83 16.51 4.77 -11.24
N ARG A 84 17.05 4.65 -10.03
CA ARG A 84 16.35 4.02 -8.91
C ARG A 84 15.38 5.00 -8.25
N ARG A 85 14.15 4.55 -8.06
CA ARG A 85 13.09 5.26 -7.33
C ARG A 85 12.72 4.41 -6.12
N PRO A 86 13.47 4.53 -5.02
CA PRO A 86 13.32 3.63 -3.87
C PRO A 86 12.07 3.88 -3.02
N GLY A 87 11.33 4.94 -3.30
CA GLY A 87 10.06 5.27 -2.67
C GLY A 87 9.06 5.82 -3.67
N HIS A 88 7.80 5.45 -3.54
CA HIS A 88 6.72 5.94 -4.39
C HIS A 88 6.28 7.36 -4.03
N VAL A 89 6.35 7.71 -2.73
CA VAL A 89 6.06 9.05 -2.20
C VAL A 89 7.25 9.50 -1.36
N THR A 90 7.77 10.67 -1.62
CA THR A 90 8.90 11.25 -0.87
C THR A 90 8.50 12.56 -0.24
N ILE A 91 8.75 12.71 1.05
CA ILE A 91 8.53 13.93 1.84
C ILE A 91 9.92 14.45 2.21
N GLN A 92 10.23 15.70 1.86
CA GLN A 92 11.59 16.25 2.05
C GLN A 92 11.92 16.61 3.50
N ARG A 93 10.91 16.92 4.31
CA ARG A 93 11.06 17.29 5.72
C ARG A 93 10.07 16.51 6.54
N TRP A 94 10.55 15.48 7.21
CA TRP A 94 9.70 14.60 8.01
C TRP A 94 10.03 14.71 9.50
N ALA A 95 11.20 14.22 9.90
CA ALA A 95 11.65 14.22 11.29
C ALA A 95 13.17 14.36 11.37
N GLU A 96 13.70 14.90 12.45
CA GLU A 96 15.15 14.96 12.75
C GLU A 96 15.99 15.62 11.64
N GLY A 97 15.40 16.54 10.87
CA GLY A 97 16.07 17.18 9.73
C GLY A 97 16.15 16.33 8.48
N LYS A 98 15.63 15.09 8.51
CA LYS A 98 15.60 14.16 7.37
C LYS A 98 14.24 14.13 6.70
N GLY A 99 14.24 13.68 5.45
CA GLY A 99 13.04 13.35 4.70
C GLY A 99 12.54 11.93 4.99
N LEU A 100 11.42 11.55 4.35
CA LEU A 100 10.86 10.21 4.39
C LEU A 100 10.60 9.73 2.96
N ALA A 101 11.07 8.54 2.62
CA ALA A 101 10.76 7.83 1.39
C ALA A 101 9.80 6.68 1.72
N ILE A 102 8.60 6.75 1.19
CA ILE A 102 7.53 5.77 1.44
C ILE A 102 7.40 4.84 0.24
N ASP A 103 7.61 3.56 0.42
CA ASP A 103 7.32 2.53 -0.57
C ASP A 103 5.95 1.89 -0.28
N VAL A 104 5.06 1.89 -1.25
CA VAL A 104 3.68 1.40 -1.11
C VAL A 104 3.53 0.06 -1.82
N ALA A 105 2.83 -0.88 -1.20
CA ALA A 105 2.42 -2.10 -1.90
C ALA A 105 1.02 -2.54 -1.45
N VAL A 106 0.39 -3.36 -2.30
CA VAL A 106 -0.87 -4.02 -1.97
C VAL A 106 -0.70 -5.52 -2.19
N THR A 107 -0.89 -6.30 -1.15
CA THR A 107 -0.80 -7.77 -1.16
C THR A 107 -2.18 -8.40 -1.06
N SER A 108 -2.31 -9.65 -1.50
CA SER A 108 -3.49 -10.46 -1.23
C SER A 108 -3.09 -11.59 -0.27
N PRO A 109 -3.63 -11.64 0.95
CA PRO A 109 -3.29 -12.69 1.91
C PRO A 109 -3.68 -14.09 1.42
N LEU A 110 -4.63 -14.15 0.48
CA LEU A 110 -5.10 -15.40 -0.14
C LEU A 110 -4.26 -15.83 -1.36
N ALA A 111 -3.26 -15.05 -1.76
CA ALA A 111 -2.34 -15.46 -2.81
C ALA A 111 -1.47 -16.65 -2.34
N PRO A 112 -1.12 -17.59 -3.22
CA PRO A 112 -0.34 -18.78 -2.85
C PRO A 112 0.95 -18.49 -2.09
N THR A 113 1.58 -17.35 -2.36
CA THR A 113 2.80 -16.90 -1.69
C THR A 113 2.58 -16.54 -0.22
N TYR A 114 1.37 -16.08 0.13
CA TYR A 114 1.08 -15.49 1.44
C TYR A 114 0.12 -16.30 2.30
N VAL A 115 -0.67 -17.20 1.72
CA VAL A 115 -1.73 -17.96 2.40
C VAL A 115 -1.26 -18.74 3.65
N ARG A 116 0.05 -19.00 3.76
CA ARG A 116 0.65 -19.69 4.93
C ARG A 116 1.41 -18.74 5.87
N LYS A 117 1.32 -17.42 5.66
CA LYS A 117 1.93 -16.43 6.54
C LYS A 117 0.90 -15.97 7.55
N GLU A 118 1.28 -15.85 8.81
CA GLU A 118 0.39 -15.36 9.87
C GLU A 118 0.06 -13.89 9.66
N GLU A 119 1.07 -13.09 9.30
CA GLU A 119 0.94 -11.64 9.05
C GLU A 119 1.55 -11.29 7.68
N PRO A 120 0.81 -11.51 6.57
CA PRO A 120 1.34 -11.33 5.22
C PRO A 120 1.89 -9.93 4.93
N CYS A 121 1.24 -8.86 5.39
CA CYS A 121 1.70 -7.48 5.21
C CYS A 121 3.00 -7.21 5.97
N GLU A 122 3.14 -7.67 7.22
CA GLU A 122 4.38 -7.56 7.99
C GLU A 122 5.53 -8.34 7.36
N TRP A 123 5.25 -9.57 6.97
CA TRP A 123 6.25 -10.38 6.28
C TRP A 123 6.73 -9.71 4.98
N TYR A 124 5.80 -9.11 4.21
CA TYR A 124 6.16 -8.41 2.97
C TYR A 124 6.97 -7.14 3.27
N ALA A 125 6.57 -6.35 4.26
CA ALA A 125 7.29 -5.16 4.68
C ALA A 125 8.74 -5.49 5.05
N THR A 126 8.92 -6.45 5.96
CA THR A 126 10.25 -6.80 6.48
C THR A 126 11.13 -7.47 5.44
N THR A 127 10.63 -8.48 4.71
CA THR A 127 11.47 -9.30 3.82
C THR A 127 11.61 -8.71 2.43
N GLN A 128 10.56 -8.10 1.86
CA GLN A 128 10.58 -7.63 0.48
C GLN A 128 10.92 -6.14 0.37
N LYS A 129 10.64 -5.34 1.40
CA LYS A 129 10.91 -3.90 1.36
C LYS A 129 12.13 -3.55 2.20
N HIS A 130 12.12 -3.75 3.50
CA HIS A 130 13.26 -3.46 4.37
C HIS A 130 14.50 -4.28 4.00
N GLY A 131 14.35 -5.58 3.81
CA GLY A 131 15.46 -6.44 3.34
C GLY A 131 16.10 -6.00 2.02
N LYS A 132 15.37 -5.25 1.19
CA LYS A 132 15.87 -4.73 -0.09
C LYS A 132 16.51 -3.34 0.02
N TYR A 133 15.95 -2.49 0.88
CA TYR A 133 16.24 -1.05 0.82
C TYR A 133 17.01 -0.51 2.02
N ASP A 134 16.90 -1.07 3.23
CA ASP A 134 17.47 -0.49 4.45
C ASP A 134 18.95 -0.17 4.31
N ALA A 135 19.76 -1.12 3.86
CA ALA A 135 21.20 -0.90 3.64
C ALA A 135 21.50 0.24 2.65
N SER A 136 20.57 0.50 1.70
CA SER A 136 20.74 1.59 0.73
C SER A 136 20.39 2.95 1.31
N PHE A 137 19.60 3.00 2.37
CA PHE A 137 19.22 4.23 3.06
C PHE A 137 20.18 4.60 4.21
N GLU A 138 21.08 3.69 4.61
CA GLU A 138 22.11 4.01 5.62
C GLU A 138 22.96 5.20 5.16
N GLY A 139 23.11 6.20 6.05
CA GLY A 139 23.90 7.41 5.79
C GLY A 139 23.25 8.42 4.83
N THR A 140 22.02 8.20 4.38
CA THR A 140 21.28 9.18 3.57
C THR A 140 20.52 10.19 4.44
N ASP A 141 20.04 11.27 3.80
CA ASP A 141 19.18 12.28 4.43
C ASP A 141 17.68 11.87 4.42
N TYR A 142 17.38 10.58 4.30
CA TYR A 142 16.02 10.06 4.26
C TYR A 142 15.86 8.86 5.17
N PHE A 143 14.73 8.78 5.86
CA PHE A 143 14.21 7.54 6.41
C PHE A 143 13.52 6.76 5.30
N PHE A 144 13.54 5.45 5.40
CA PHE A 144 12.74 4.56 4.55
C PHE A 144 11.57 4.02 5.35
N SER A 145 10.40 3.90 4.73
CA SER A 145 9.22 3.27 5.33
C SER A 145 8.42 2.52 4.29
N ALA A 146 7.86 1.38 4.67
CA ALA A 146 7.02 0.54 3.84
C ALA A 146 5.56 0.57 4.33
N ILE A 147 4.64 1.01 3.47
CA ILE A 147 3.20 0.91 3.74
C ILE A 147 2.60 -0.20 2.89
N ILE A 148 2.25 -1.30 3.54
CA ILE A 148 1.72 -2.50 2.89
C ILE A 148 0.26 -2.69 3.27
N PHE A 149 -0.61 -2.62 2.26
CA PHE A 149 -2.03 -2.89 2.41
C PHE A 149 -2.35 -4.33 1.99
N GLU A 150 -3.31 -4.94 2.65
CA GLU A 150 -3.92 -6.17 2.20
C GLU A 150 -5.26 -5.92 1.49
N THR A 151 -5.58 -6.78 0.53
CA THR A 151 -6.87 -6.69 -0.19
C THR A 151 -8.08 -6.88 0.72
N VAL A 152 -7.88 -7.43 1.91
CA VAL A 152 -8.92 -7.60 2.96
C VAL A 152 -8.92 -6.47 3.98
N GLY A 153 -7.99 -5.51 3.87
CA GLY A 153 -7.99 -4.25 4.62
C GLY A 153 -7.03 -4.19 5.81
N ALA A 154 -6.17 -5.18 6.02
CA ALA A 154 -5.08 -5.04 6.99
C ALA A 154 -3.97 -4.13 6.45
N ILE A 155 -3.18 -3.56 7.35
CA ILE A 155 -2.02 -2.72 7.07
C ILE A 155 -0.92 -3.16 8.04
N ASN A 156 0.35 -3.12 7.61
CA ASN A 156 1.47 -3.38 8.50
C ASN A 156 1.62 -2.28 9.57
N VAL A 157 2.21 -2.63 10.72
CA VAL A 157 2.31 -1.74 11.90
C VAL A 157 3.00 -0.42 11.55
N GLU A 158 4.16 -0.47 10.91
CA GLU A 158 4.89 0.73 10.48
C GLU A 158 4.05 1.59 9.54
N GLY A 159 3.34 0.97 8.60
CA GLY A 159 2.45 1.67 7.67
C GLY A 159 1.31 2.39 8.38
N GLU A 160 0.71 1.76 9.40
CA GLU A 160 -0.31 2.37 10.24
C GLU A 160 0.24 3.59 11.01
N GLU A 161 1.43 3.48 11.58
CA GLU A 161 2.09 4.58 12.29
C GLU A 161 2.34 5.79 11.38
N VAL A 162 2.87 5.56 10.17
CA VAL A 162 3.11 6.63 9.20
C VAL A 162 1.81 7.27 8.76
N LEU A 163 0.77 6.48 8.46
CA LEU A 163 -0.55 7.01 8.09
C LEU A 163 -1.17 7.84 9.21
N ASN A 164 -1.09 7.39 10.46
CA ASN A 164 -1.57 8.15 11.62
C ASN A 164 -0.85 9.49 11.75
N GLN A 165 0.45 9.56 11.47
CA GLN A 165 1.18 10.82 11.47
C GLN A 165 0.72 11.74 10.33
N LEU A 166 0.56 11.21 9.11
CA LEU A 166 0.03 11.97 7.97
C LEU A 166 -1.36 12.55 8.25
N PHE A 167 -2.24 11.74 8.85
CA PHE A 167 -3.59 12.19 9.23
C PHE A 167 -3.55 13.29 10.28
N ARG A 168 -2.65 13.21 11.26
CA ARG A 168 -2.47 14.27 12.27
C ARG A 168 -2.01 15.58 11.63
N PHE A 169 -1.07 15.53 10.69
CA PHE A 169 -0.64 16.71 9.94
C PHE A 169 -1.80 17.31 9.14
N ALA A 170 -2.51 16.49 8.37
CA ALA A 170 -3.66 16.94 7.58
C ALA A 170 -4.77 17.52 8.47
N ALA A 171 -5.13 16.87 9.56
CA ALA A 171 -6.15 17.35 10.50
C ALA A 171 -5.77 18.71 11.11
N LYS A 172 -4.51 18.87 11.53
CA LYS A 172 -3.99 20.14 12.06
C LYS A 172 -4.09 21.26 11.04
N CYS A 173 -3.72 21.02 9.79
CA CYS A 173 -3.81 22.01 8.72
C CYS A 173 -5.26 22.38 8.37
N LEU A 174 -6.19 21.41 8.50
CA LEU A 174 -7.61 21.60 8.25
C LEU A 174 -8.39 22.16 9.46
N GLY A 175 -7.72 22.43 10.59
CA GLY A 175 -8.35 22.90 11.83
C GLY A 175 -9.32 21.87 12.43
N ARG A 176 -9.08 20.56 12.23
CA ARG A 176 -9.89 19.46 12.75
C ARG A 176 -9.15 18.72 13.88
N GLU A 177 -9.89 18.25 14.87
CA GLU A 177 -9.34 17.32 15.85
C GLU A 177 -9.21 15.94 15.22
N PHE A 178 -8.05 15.32 15.41
CA PHE A 178 -7.78 13.94 15.02
C PHE A 178 -7.90 13.06 16.25
N THR A 179 -8.90 12.16 16.26
CA THR A 179 -9.02 11.08 17.25
C THR A 179 -8.56 9.78 16.59
N SER A 180 -7.46 9.20 17.06
CA SER A 180 -7.08 7.82 16.73
C SER A 180 -8.06 6.87 17.41
N TYR A 181 -8.63 5.95 16.65
CA TYR A 181 -9.41 4.84 17.18
C TYR A 181 -8.52 3.66 17.49
#